data_af0ddcef72e2cfcbdd7e223bef8f76d3
#
_entry.id   af0ddcef72e2cfcbdd7e223bef8f76d3
#
_cell.length_a   1.000
_cell.length_b   1.000
_cell.length_c   1.000
_cell.angle_alpha   90.00
_cell.angle_beta   90.00
_cell.angle_gamma   90.00
#
_symmetry.space_group_name_H-M   'P 1'
#
loop_
_entity.id
_entity.type
_entity.pdbx_description
1 polymer ?
#
loop_
_entity_poly.entity_id
_entity_poly.type
_entity_poly.pdbx_seq_one_letter_code
_entity_poly.pdbx_strand_id
1 'polypeptide(L)'
;PGGCVREFKTFVKELHKAGIEVILDVVYNHTAEGNENGSTYEFKGIQNDVYYQLVEGDMQYYKNFTGCGNTVNCNHPVVRNFIIDSLHYWVTQMHIDGFRFDLAPILCRSQTGQLLTFPPLTNHIAEDPILRNTKIIAEPWDASGGYLVGRFPGGRWSEWNDRYRDDIRRFIRGDEFTSTAAATRLAGSSDLYLYSGRKPFDSINFITAHDGFTLNDLVCYNGKHNDENGEENRDGTDNNCSYNHGFEGACTNEKIERLRVKQIKNFFACLLLAQGTPMFVAGDEFRRTQNGNNNAYCQDNEISWVDWTLEEKNRNLVRFTKELIKFRKSHPIFSRFHFFGETENEKKNGVDLVWYDFDGRVPDWSKI
;
A
#
# COMPACT_ATOMS: atom_id res chain seq x y z
N PRO A 1 19.32 5.39 28.74
CA PRO A 1 18.76 6.35 27.78
C PRO A 1 19.52 6.27 26.45
N GLY A 2 18.84 6.28 25.31
CA GLY A 2 19.44 6.26 23.98
C GLY A 2 19.80 4.89 23.41
N GLY A 3 19.51 3.78 24.08
CA GLY A 3 19.71 2.42 23.58
C GLY A 3 18.91 2.15 22.31
N CYS A 4 17.61 2.39 22.35
CA CYS A 4 16.69 2.19 21.23
C CYS A 4 17.10 2.97 19.97
N VAL A 5 17.54 4.23 20.14
CA VAL A 5 18.02 5.06 19.02
C VAL A 5 19.27 4.44 18.37
N ARG A 6 20.21 3.92 19.16
CA ARG A 6 21.42 3.26 18.64
C ARG A 6 21.07 1.95 17.92
N GLU A 7 20.16 1.17 18.48
CA GLU A 7 19.70 -0.07 17.86
C GLU A 7 19.03 0.20 16.52
N PHE A 8 18.14 1.18 16.46
CA PHE A 8 17.51 1.59 15.23
C PHE A 8 18.50 2.08 14.17
N LYS A 9 19.46 2.96 14.56
CA LYS A 9 20.54 3.40 13.66
C LYS A 9 21.41 2.22 13.19
N THR A 10 21.66 1.24 14.04
CA THR A 10 22.38 0.02 13.67
C THR A 10 21.59 -0.81 12.67
N PHE A 11 20.29 -0.98 12.88
CA PHE A 11 19.39 -1.67 11.97
C PHE A 11 19.42 -1.01 10.56
N VAL A 12 19.21 0.31 10.47
CA VAL A 12 19.29 1.05 9.19
C VAL A 12 20.66 0.86 8.53
N LYS A 13 21.74 1.00 9.30
CA LYS A 13 23.11 0.83 8.79
C LYS A 13 23.35 -0.57 8.21
N GLU A 14 22.87 -1.64 8.85
CA GLU A 14 23.07 -3.00 8.37
C GLU A 14 22.24 -3.27 7.10
N LEU A 15 21.02 -2.70 6.99
CA LEU A 15 20.23 -2.76 5.77
C LEU A 15 20.92 -2.01 4.61
N HIS A 16 21.46 -0.81 4.86
CA HIS A 16 22.21 -0.07 3.84
C HIS A 16 23.46 -0.82 3.35
N LYS A 17 24.18 -1.50 4.25
CA LYS A 17 25.29 -2.39 3.84
C LYS A 17 24.85 -3.52 2.91
N ALA A 18 23.62 -4.00 3.09
CA ALA A 18 23.02 -5.03 2.21
C ALA A 18 22.43 -4.42 0.92
N GLY A 19 22.51 -3.10 0.72
CA GLY A 19 21.91 -2.41 -0.42
C GLY A 19 20.38 -2.30 -0.35
N ILE A 20 19.82 -2.31 0.87
CA ILE A 20 18.39 -2.21 1.13
C ILE A 20 18.07 -0.85 1.74
N GLU A 21 17.17 -0.11 1.12
CA GLU A 21 16.65 1.16 1.62
C GLU A 21 15.58 0.94 2.68
N VAL A 22 15.41 1.91 3.57
CA VAL A 22 14.44 1.87 4.66
C VAL A 22 13.39 2.94 4.47
N ILE A 23 12.13 2.52 4.36
CA ILE A 23 10.97 3.41 4.24
C ILE A 23 10.16 3.28 5.54
N LEU A 24 9.89 4.42 6.19
CA LEU A 24 8.99 4.45 7.34
C LEU A 24 7.55 4.63 6.91
N ASP A 25 6.66 3.87 7.52
CA ASP A 25 5.23 4.10 7.48
C ASP A 25 4.87 5.11 8.58
N VAL A 26 4.47 6.32 8.19
CA VAL A 26 4.29 7.43 9.13
C VAL A 26 2.82 7.82 9.27
N VAL A 27 2.39 7.95 10.51
CA VAL A 27 1.02 8.31 10.87
C VAL A 27 0.99 9.74 11.38
N TYR A 28 0.67 10.69 10.48
CA TYR A 28 0.47 12.11 10.83
C TYR A 28 -1.01 12.52 10.75
N ASN A 29 -1.88 11.59 10.45
CA ASN A 29 -3.31 11.89 10.22
C ASN A 29 -4.15 11.83 11.49
N HIS A 30 -3.76 11.02 12.49
CA HIS A 30 -4.43 10.90 13.80
C HIS A 30 -3.43 10.61 14.91
N THR A 31 -3.93 10.60 16.15
CA THR A 31 -3.14 10.20 17.33
C THR A 31 -3.90 9.19 18.18
N ALA A 32 -3.18 8.52 19.08
CA ALA A 32 -3.74 7.60 20.06
C ALA A 32 -4.61 8.29 21.15
N GLU A 33 -4.75 9.62 21.10
CA GLU A 33 -5.61 10.37 22.04
C GLU A 33 -7.11 10.18 21.77
N GLY A 34 -7.49 9.54 20.64
CA GLY A 34 -8.87 9.20 20.29
C GLY A 34 -9.80 10.42 20.20
N ASN A 35 -11.08 10.25 20.47
CA ASN A 35 -12.09 11.32 20.45
C ASN A 35 -12.15 12.10 21.78
N GLU A 36 -13.25 12.83 22.04
CA GLU A 36 -13.50 13.62 23.26
C GLU A 36 -13.44 12.79 24.54
N ASN A 37 -13.71 11.49 24.46
CA ASN A 37 -13.65 10.56 25.60
C ASN A 37 -12.27 9.90 25.75
N GLY A 38 -11.35 10.12 24.80
CA GLY A 38 -10.01 9.55 24.81
C GLY A 38 -9.07 10.30 25.77
N SER A 39 -7.98 9.65 26.10
CA SER A 39 -7.00 10.17 27.06
C SER A 39 -6.29 11.43 26.56
N THR A 40 -5.79 12.24 27.48
CA THR A 40 -4.91 13.37 27.20
C THR A 40 -3.48 12.97 27.49
N TYR A 41 -2.68 12.74 26.44
CA TYR A 41 -1.28 12.37 26.56
C TYR A 41 -0.34 13.51 26.18
N GLU A 42 -0.66 14.21 25.08
CA GLU A 42 0.24 15.19 24.44
C GLU A 42 -0.52 16.41 23.93
N PHE A 43 -1.02 16.37 22.71
CA PHE A 43 -1.50 17.53 21.95
C PHE A 43 -2.82 18.11 22.47
N LYS A 44 -3.72 17.28 22.99
CA LYS A 44 -4.92 17.76 23.68
C LYS A 44 -4.58 18.70 24.85
N GLY A 45 -3.55 18.32 25.63
CA GLY A 45 -3.11 19.10 26.79
C GLY A 45 -2.27 20.32 26.43
N ILE A 46 -1.60 20.33 25.27
CA ILE A 46 -0.77 21.46 24.85
C ILE A 46 -1.61 22.56 24.24
N GLN A 47 -2.32 22.26 23.12
CA GLN A 47 -3.19 23.22 22.43
C GLN A 47 -4.15 22.47 21.49
N ASN A 48 -5.28 22.03 21.99
CA ASN A 48 -6.22 21.13 21.33
C ASN A 48 -6.69 21.64 19.95
N ASP A 49 -7.06 22.90 19.85
CA ASP A 49 -7.59 23.56 18.64
C ASP A 49 -6.54 23.85 17.56
N VAL A 50 -5.25 23.83 17.93
CA VAL A 50 -4.13 23.93 16.99
C VAL A 50 -3.84 22.58 16.34
N TYR A 51 -3.76 21.52 17.15
CA TYR A 51 -3.31 20.21 16.70
C TYR A 51 -4.41 19.35 16.09
N TYR A 52 -5.68 19.58 16.46
CA TYR A 52 -6.80 18.78 15.95
C TYR A 52 -7.81 19.60 15.17
N GLN A 53 -8.48 18.94 14.24
CA GLN A 53 -9.64 19.48 13.55
C GLN A 53 -10.89 19.26 14.41
N LEU A 54 -11.45 20.35 14.96
CA LEU A 54 -12.62 20.32 15.80
C LEU A 54 -13.89 20.61 15.00
N VAL A 55 -15.03 20.21 15.56
CA VAL A 55 -16.34 20.48 14.96
C VAL A 55 -16.68 21.97 15.10
N GLU A 56 -16.97 22.64 14.00
CA GLU A 56 -17.32 24.05 13.99
C GLU A 56 -18.62 24.28 14.76
N GLY A 57 -18.59 25.24 15.72
CA GLY A 57 -19.72 25.55 16.59
C GLY A 57 -19.85 24.63 17.82
N ASP A 58 -19.13 23.53 17.90
CA ASP A 58 -19.07 22.65 19.05
C ASP A 58 -17.68 22.02 19.23
N MET A 59 -16.75 22.85 19.69
CA MET A 59 -15.31 22.52 19.75
C MET A 59 -14.94 21.45 20.79
N GLN A 60 -15.91 20.88 21.51
CA GLN A 60 -15.67 19.72 22.37
C GLN A 60 -15.51 18.41 21.54
N TYR A 61 -16.01 18.39 20.29
CA TYR A 61 -15.97 17.21 19.41
C TYR A 61 -14.92 17.35 18.31
N TYR A 62 -14.39 16.20 17.89
CA TYR A 62 -13.38 16.09 16.83
C TYR A 62 -14.01 15.73 15.50
N LYS A 63 -13.50 16.31 14.41
CA LYS A 63 -13.73 15.76 13.06
C LYS A 63 -12.96 14.44 12.95
N ASN A 64 -13.65 13.41 12.48
CA ASN A 64 -13.11 12.06 12.41
C ASN A 64 -13.05 11.56 10.96
N PHE A 65 -12.15 12.14 10.15
CA PHE A 65 -11.90 11.68 8.78
C PHE A 65 -11.04 10.41 8.71
N THR A 66 -10.45 10.02 9.83
CA THR A 66 -9.50 8.91 9.93
C THR A 66 -10.15 7.60 10.37
N GLY A 67 -11.35 7.64 10.97
CA GLY A 67 -11.96 6.48 11.62
C GLY A 67 -11.44 6.21 13.04
N CYS A 68 -10.35 6.90 13.47
CA CYS A 68 -9.66 6.66 14.75
C CYS A 68 -10.07 7.64 15.87
N GLY A 69 -11.14 8.41 15.68
CA GLY A 69 -11.70 9.29 16.68
C GLY A 69 -11.27 10.76 16.58
N ASN A 70 -10.11 11.04 16.00
CA ASN A 70 -9.62 12.41 15.77
C ASN A 70 -8.98 12.56 14.39
N THR A 71 -8.77 13.81 14.00
CA THR A 71 -8.03 14.16 12.77
C THR A 71 -7.04 15.26 13.13
N VAL A 72 -5.77 15.04 12.82
CA VAL A 72 -4.71 16.04 13.01
C VAL A 72 -4.89 17.19 12.01
N ASN A 73 -4.74 18.42 12.49
CA ASN A 73 -4.86 19.65 11.69
C ASN A 73 -3.58 19.96 10.90
N CYS A 74 -3.23 19.07 9.96
CA CYS A 74 -1.94 19.03 9.27
C CYS A 74 -1.58 20.33 8.54
N ASN A 75 -2.57 21.11 8.08
CA ASN A 75 -2.33 22.38 7.38
C ASN A 75 -2.37 23.62 8.28
N HIS A 76 -2.54 23.45 9.60
CA HIS A 76 -2.25 24.52 10.53
C HIS A 76 -0.72 24.83 10.53
N PRO A 77 -0.29 26.09 10.47
CA PRO A 77 1.15 26.41 10.31
C PRO A 77 2.07 25.77 11.34
N VAL A 78 1.67 25.71 12.60
CA VAL A 78 2.43 25.08 13.70
C VAL A 78 2.57 23.58 13.46
N VAL A 79 1.47 22.90 13.17
CA VAL A 79 1.44 21.44 12.95
C VAL A 79 2.21 21.06 11.69
N ARG A 80 2.06 21.84 10.62
CA ARG A 80 2.81 21.63 9.38
C ARG A 80 4.32 21.68 9.63
N ASN A 81 4.80 22.71 10.36
CA ASN A 81 6.22 22.80 10.68
C ASN A 81 6.70 21.64 11.55
N PHE A 82 5.90 21.25 12.55
CA PHE A 82 6.17 20.07 13.38
C PHE A 82 6.34 18.80 12.55
N ILE A 83 5.47 18.57 11.56
CA ILE A 83 5.57 17.41 10.65
C ILE A 83 6.84 17.49 9.82
N ILE A 84 7.17 18.66 9.24
CA ILE A 84 8.40 18.84 8.47
C ILE A 84 9.65 18.60 9.31
N ASP A 85 9.70 19.14 10.52
CA ASP A 85 10.82 18.93 11.45
C ASP A 85 10.99 17.46 11.82
N SER A 86 9.89 16.74 12.02
CA SER A 86 9.90 15.29 12.24
C SER A 86 10.49 14.53 11.04
N LEU A 87 10.06 14.85 9.82
CA LEU A 87 10.59 14.23 8.61
C LEU A 87 12.09 14.53 8.41
N HIS A 88 12.53 15.78 8.68
CA HIS A 88 13.94 16.16 8.65
C HIS A 88 14.76 15.35 9.65
N TYR A 89 14.26 15.15 10.88
CA TYR A 89 14.93 14.34 11.89
C TYR A 89 15.14 12.90 11.41
N TRP A 90 14.12 12.27 10.86
CA TRP A 90 14.20 10.90 10.37
C TRP A 90 15.22 10.76 9.23
N VAL A 91 15.27 11.72 8.30
CA VAL A 91 16.24 11.70 7.20
C VAL A 91 17.65 12.03 7.68
N THR A 92 17.83 13.13 8.42
CA THR A 92 19.16 13.62 8.77
C THR A 92 19.82 12.90 9.93
N GLN A 93 19.04 12.43 10.90
CA GLN A 93 19.53 11.76 12.11
C GLN A 93 19.44 10.24 12.06
N MET A 94 18.41 9.70 11.41
CA MET A 94 18.15 8.27 11.36
C MET A 94 18.51 7.65 10.02
N HIS A 95 18.78 8.47 8.99
CA HIS A 95 19.15 8.05 7.64
C HIS A 95 18.08 7.23 6.92
N ILE A 96 16.82 7.61 7.09
CA ILE A 96 15.68 7.00 6.40
C ILE A 96 15.66 7.45 4.93
N ASP A 97 15.34 6.52 4.02
CA ASP A 97 15.36 6.73 2.57
C ASP A 97 14.00 7.12 1.99
N GLY A 98 12.93 6.91 2.73
CA GLY A 98 11.59 7.23 2.28
C GLY A 98 10.52 7.14 3.36
N PHE A 99 9.34 7.62 3.00
CA PHE A 99 8.15 7.59 3.85
C PHE A 99 6.93 7.10 3.07
N ARG A 100 6.12 6.25 3.67
CA ARG A 100 4.74 6.02 3.27
C ARG A 100 3.84 6.74 4.26
N PHE A 101 2.96 7.59 3.76
CA PHE A 101 2.05 8.39 4.58
C PHE A 101 0.69 7.70 4.66
N ASP A 102 0.34 7.29 5.86
CA ASP A 102 -0.94 6.69 6.19
C ASP A 102 -2.08 7.69 5.98
N LEU A 103 -3.20 7.24 5.40
CA LEU A 103 -4.38 8.06 5.09
C LEU A 103 -4.01 9.45 4.56
N ALA A 104 -3.14 9.51 3.56
CA ALA A 104 -2.51 10.73 3.07
C ALA A 104 -3.48 11.86 2.63
N PRO A 105 -4.75 11.63 2.22
CA PRO A 105 -5.70 12.71 1.98
C PRO A 105 -5.93 13.63 3.18
N ILE A 106 -5.64 13.19 4.40
CA ILE A 106 -5.72 14.05 5.60
C ILE A 106 -4.70 15.20 5.50
N LEU A 107 -3.52 14.95 4.94
CA LEU A 107 -2.50 15.97 4.69
C LEU A 107 -2.96 17.00 3.64
N CYS A 108 -3.97 16.65 2.85
CA CYS A 108 -4.56 17.52 1.83
C CYS A 108 -5.76 18.34 2.32
N ARG A 109 -6.19 18.17 3.56
CA ARG A 109 -7.36 18.86 4.08
C ARG A 109 -6.99 20.24 4.64
N SER A 110 -7.86 21.24 4.40
CA SER A 110 -7.80 22.55 5.04
C SER A 110 -8.02 22.41 6.56
N GLN A 111 -7.81 23.49 7.31
CA GLN A 111 -8.12 23.55 8.74
C GLN A 111 -9.62 23.33 9.02
N THR A 112 -10.48 23.52 8.03
CA THR A 112 -11.93 23.26 8.12
C THR A 112 -12.34 21.87 7.59
N GLY A 113 -11.36 21.03 7.16
CA GLY A 113 -11.59 19.66 6.72
C GLY A 113 -11.86 19.49 5.22
N GLN A 114 -11.91 20.55 4.42
CA GLN A 114 -12.12 20.46 2.97
C GLN A 114 -10.84 19.97 2.27
N LEU A 115 -10.97 19.08 1.29
CA LEU A 115 -9.85 18.68 0.43
C LEU A 115 -9.42 19.88 -0.45
N LEU A 116 -8.13 20.19 -0.41
CA LEU A 116 -7.52 21.28 -1.15
C LEU A 116 -6.93 20.77 -2.47
N THR A 117 -7.06 21.54 -3.53
CA THR A 117 -6.40 21.27 -4.82
C THR A 117 -4.87 21.46 -4.70
N PHE A 118 -4.45 22.45 -3.92
CA PHE A 118 -3.04 22.78 -3.68
C PHE A 118 -2.75 22.79 -2.16
N PRO A 119 -2.61 21.61 -1.53
CA PRO A 119 -2.40 21.53 -0.08
C PRO A 119 -0.98 22.02 0.28
N PRO A 120 -0.86 22.95 1.24
CA PRO A 120 0.46 23.51 1.60
C PRO A 120 1.45 22.46 2.10
N LEU A 121 0.99 21.48 2.91
CA LEU A 121 1.88 20.47 3.49
C LEU A 121 2.45 19.52 2.44
N THR A 122 1.61 18.94 1.58
CA THR A 122 2.08 17.96 0.57
C THR A 122 2.99 18.59 -0.47
N ASN A 123 2.72 19.86 -0.84
CA ASN A 123 3.61 20.62 -1.72
C ASN A 123 4.94 20.93 -1.03
N HIS A 124 4.91 21.34 0.25
CA HIS A 124 6.11 21.60 1.02
C HIS A 124 6.99 20.34 1.11
N ILE A 125 6.41 19.19 1.45
CA ILE A 125 7.15 17.90 1.48
C ILE A 125 7.79 17.60 0.13
N ALA A 126 7.06 17.81 -0.97
CA ALA A 126 7.54 17.50 -2.32
C ALA A 126 8.69 18.41 -2.79
N GLU A 127 8.71 19.66 -2.33
CA GLU A 127 9.66 20.71 -2.76
C GLU A 127 10.81 20.92 -1.77
N ASP A 128 10.76 20.32 -0.58
CA ASP A 128 11.73 20.52 0.49
C ASP A 128 13.13 20.06 0.08
N PRO A 129 14.18 20.91 0.26
CA PRO A 129 15.53 20.59 -0.17
C PRO A 129 16.17 19.41 0.57
N ILE A 130 15.79 19.15 1.83
CA ILE A 130 16.29 18.00 2.61
C ILE A 130 15.62 16.72 2.14
N LEU A 131 14.32 16.81 1.81
CA LEU A 131 13.52 15.65 1.40
C LEU A 131 13.61 15.35 -0.11
N ARG A 132 14.29 16.16 -0.91
CA ARG A 132 14.31 16.06 -2.39
C ARG A 132 14.70 14.67 -2.94
N ASN A 133 15.57 13.96 -2.23
CA ASN A 133 16.05 12.63 -2.61
C ASN A 133 15.35 11.51 -1.84
N THR A 134 14.38 11.84 -0.99
CA THR A 134 13.64 10.90 -0.17
C THR A 134 12.41 10.40 -0.94
N LYS A 135 12.15 9.10 -0.93
CA LYS A 135 10.94 8.55 -1.51
C LYS A 135 9.73 9.00 -0.69
N ILE A 136 8.68 9.46 -1.36
CA ILE A 136 7.42 9.86 -0.73
C ILE A 136 6.26 9.11 -1.39
N ILE A 137 5.56 8.34 -0.58
CA ILE A 137 4.51 7.43 -1.02
C ILE A 137 3.23 7.77 -0.26
N ALA A 138 2.15 7.97 -0.97
CA ALA A 138 0.84 8.20 -0.37
C ALA A 138 0.02 6.91 -0.31
N GLU A 139 -0.65 6.69 0.80
CA GLU A 139 -1.90 5.95 0.80
C GLU A 139 -3.01 6.94 0.41
N PRO A 140 -3.51 6.89 -0.84
CA PRO A 140 -4.26 8.01 -1.40
C PRO A 140 -5.78 7.94 -1.14
N TRP A 141 -6.20 7.39 0.01
CA TRP A 141 -7.59 7.36 0.50
C TRP A 141 -7.67 7.60 2.00
N ASP A 142 -8.87 7.96 2.48
CA ASP A 142 -9.19 8.08 3.90
C ASP A 142 -10.54 7.42 4.24
N ALA A 143 -10.86 7.31 5.55
CA ALA A 143 -12.04 6.62 6.01
C ALA A 143 -13.36 7.40 5.76
N SER A 144 -13.30 8.64 5.28
CA SER A 144 -14.47 9.51 5.04
C SER A 144 -14.76 9.76 3.56
N GLY A 145 -14.16 8.96 2.67
CA GLY A 145 -14.38 9.03 1.22
C GLY A 145 -13.44 9.98 0.47
N GLY A 146 -12.39 10.47 1.12
CA GLY A 146 -11.29 11.13 0.41
C GLY A 146 -10.54 10.10 -0.44
N TYR A 147 -10.70 10.15 -1.77
CA TYR A 147 -10.09 9.20 -2.71
C TYR A 147 -9.32 9.97 -3.80
N LEU A 148 -7.99 9.86 -3.77
CA LEU A 148 -7.08 10.64 -4.61
C LEU A 148 -6.16 9.77 -5.49
N VAL A 149 -6.49 8.49 -5.68
CA VAL A 149 -5.70 7.59 -6.55
C VAL A 149 -5.59 8.15 -7.96
N GLY A 150 -4.37 8.23 -8.49
CA GLY A 150 -4.05 8.82 -9.80
C GLY A 150 -3.97 10.35 -9.82
N ARG A 151 -4.31 11.02 -8.72
CA ARG A 151 -4.39 12.49 -8.65
C ARG A 151 -3.93 13.10 -7.32
N PHE A 152 -3.15 12.37 -6.53
CA PHE A 152 -2.63 12.90 -5.27
C PHE A 152 -1.76 14.15 -5.53
N PRO A 153 -1.98 15.29 -4.84
CA PRO A 153 -1.31 16.55 -5.16
C PRO A 153 0.17 16.55 -4.78
N GLY A 154 0.99 17.36 -5.48
CA GLY A 154 2.41 17.56 -5.19
C GLY A 154 3.39 16.89 -6.17
N GLY A 155 2.92 16.36 -7.30
CA GLY A 155 3.74 15.97 -8.49
C GLY A 155 4.77 14.85 -8.33
N ARG A 156 5.49 14.78 -7.21
CA ARG A 156 6.59 13.83 -6.94
C ARG A 156 6.16 12.59 -6.12
N TRP A 157 4.90 12.55 -5.72
CA TRP A 157 4.37 11.48 -4.90
C TRP A 157 4.11 10.21 -5.70
N SER A 158 4.60 9.08 -5.23
CA SER A 158 4.12 7.76 -5.62
C SER A 158 2.87 7.41 -4.81
N GLU A 159 2.05 6.52 -5.32
CA GLU A 159 0.76 6.17 -4.71
C GLU A 159 0.61 4.66 -4.58
N TRP A 160 0.08 4.19 -3.46
CA TRP A 160 -0.46 2.85 -3.39
C TRP A 160 -1.64 2.73 -4.35
N ASN A 161 -1.62 1.71 -5.21
CA ASN A 161 -2.62 1.51 -6.25
C ASN A 161 -3.60 0.39 -5.85
N ASP A 162 -4.70 0.77 -5.20
CA ASP A 162 -5.77 -0.14 -4.81
C ASP A 162 -6.51 -0.72 -6.02
N ARG A 163 -6.58 0.02 -7.15
CA ARG A 163 -7.15 -0.49 -8.41
C ARG A 163 -6.34 -1.67 -8.93
N TYR A 164 -4.99 -1.59 -8.82
CA TYR A 164 -4.14 -2.73 -9.16
C TYR A 164 -4.50 -3.94 -8.30
N ARG A 165 -4.56 -3.77 -6.99
CA ARG A 165 -4.93 -4.83 -6.03
C ARG A 165 -6.24 -5.49 -6.40
N ASP A 166 -7.29 -4.71 -6.54
CA ASP A 166 -8.64 -5.24 -6.70
C ASP A 166 -8.87 -5.86 -8.08
N ASP A 167 -8.38 -5.22 -9.15
CA ASP A 167 -8.52 -5.72 -10.52
C ASP A 167 -7.75 -7.04 -10.70
N ILE A 168 -6.52 -7.15 -10.18
CA ILE A 168 -5.73 -8.39 -10.26
C ILE A 168 -6.32 -9.49 -9.38
N ARG A 169 -6.82 -9.16 -8.19
CA ARG A 169 -7.49 -10.15 -7.33
C ARG A 169 -8.73 -10.75 -8.03
N ARG A 170 -9.58 -9.91 -8.62
CA ARG A 170 -10.77 -10.36 -9.37
C ARG A 170 -10.38 -11.19 -10.58
N PHE A 171 -9.38 -10.77 -11.34
CA PHE A 171 -8.90 -11.51 -12.51
C PHE A 171 -8.40 -12.91 -12.13
N ILE A 172 -7.57 -13.03 -11.09
CA ILE A 172 -7.05 -14.34 -10.63
C ILE A 172 -8.14 -15.21 -9.99
N ARG A 173 -9.14 -14.58 -9.35
CA ARG A 173 -10.33 -15.29 -8.84
C ARG A 173 -11.17 -15.87 -9.97
N GLY A 174 -11.12 -15.31 -11.17
CA GLY A 174 -11.87 -15.74 -12.35
C GLY A 174 -13.20 -15.03 -12.53
N ASP A 175 -13.33 -13.80 -12.03
CA ASP A 175 -14.51 -12.97 -12.27
C ASP A 175 -14.64 -12.62 -13.76
N GLU A 176 -15.88 -12.61 -14.26
CA GLU A 176 -16.16 -12.26 -15.64
C GLU A 176 -15.80 -10.80 -15.97
N PHE A 177 -15.42 -10.52 -17.20
CA PHE A 177 -15.12 -9.19 -17.73
C PHE A 177 -13.98 -8.44 -17.00
N THR A 178 -13.00 -9.14 -16.46
CA THR A 178 -11.86 -8.54 -15.73
C THR A 178 -10.59 -8.43 -16.57
N SER A 179 -10.50 -9.07 -17.72
CA SER A 179 -9.28 -9.17 -18.53
C SER A 179 -8.77 -7.81 -19.02
N THR A 180 -9.66 -6.90 -19.45
CA THR A 180 -9.29 -5.56 -19.89
C THR A 180 -8.70 -4.72 -18.73
N ALA A 181 -9.33 -4.78 -17.57
CA ALA A 181 -8.82 -4.10 -16.37
C ALA A 181 -7.45 -4.67 -15.97
N ALA A 182 -7.31 -6.00 -15.91
CA ALA A 182 -6.04 -6.66 -15.60
C ALA A 182 -4.93 -6.27 -16.60
N ALA A 183 -5.21 -6.26 -17.91
CA ALA A 183 -4.26 -5.83 -18.93
C ALA A 183 -3.80 -4.38 -18.70
N THR A 184 -4.73 -3.47 -18.39
CA THR A 184 -4.42 -2.07 -18.07
C THR A 184 -3.54 -1.95 -16.83
N ARG A 185 -3.82 -2.73 -15.77
CA ARG A 185 -3.00 -2.77 -14.55
C ARG A 185 -1.59 -3.26 -14.86
N LEU A 186 -1.46 -4.39 -15.57
CA LEU A 186 -0.17 -4.97 -15.95
C LEU A 186 0.66 -4.03 -16.83
N ALA A 187 0.02 -3.24 -17.68
CA ALA A 187 0.67 -2.26 -18.55
C ALA A 187 1.05 -0.94 -17.83
N GLY A 188 0.81 -0.80 -16.51
CA GLY A 188 1.26 0.34 -15.70
C GLY A 188 0.20 1.34 -15.31
N SER A 189 -1.10 1.01 -15.48
CA SER A 189 -2.22 1.87 -15.05
C SER A 189 -2.21 3.28 -15.66
N SER A 190 -1.98 3.38 -16.96
CA SER A 190 -1.91 4.66 -17.68
C SER A 190 -3.19 5.49 -17.59
N ASP A 191 -4.34 4.82 -17.42
CA ASP A 191 -5.65 5.44 -17.18
C ASP A 191 -5.71 6.27 -15.87
N LEU A 192 -4.86 5.93 -14.89
CA LEU A 192 -4.76 6.64 -13.62
C LEU A 192 -3.66 7.71 -13.63
N TYR A 193 -2.50 7.42 -14.23
CA TYR A 193 -1.27 8.18 -13.98
C TYR A 193 -0.78 9.02 -15.17
N LEU A 194 -1.12 8.65 -16.42
CA LEU A 194 -0.61 9.35 -17.59
C LEU A 194 -1.02 10.83 -17.62
N TYR A 195 -2.29 11.11 -17.36
CA TYR A 195 -2.84 12.48 -17.43
C TYR A 195 -2.39 13.37 -16.26
N SER A 196 -1.92 12.80 -15.16
CA SER A 196 -1.36 13.55 -14.04
C SER A 196 0.14 13.82 -14.18
N GLY A 197 0.75 13.43 -15.32
CA GLY A 197 2.19 13.58 -15.58
C GLY A 197 3.08 12.59 -14.82
N ARG A 198 2.49 11.64 -14.12
CA ARG A 198 3.22 10.58 -13.42
C ARG A 198 3.75 9.53 -14.37
N LYS A 199 4.63 8.70 -13.85
CA LYS A 199 5.29 7.62 -14.59
C LYS A 199 4.81 6.25 -14.10
N PRO A 200 5.03 5.16 -14.85
CA PRO A 200 4.63 3.83 -14.41
C PRO A 200 5.12 3.47 -13.01
N PHE A 201 6.35 3.85 -12.65
CA PHE A 201 6.96 3.55 -11.35
C PHE A 201 6.35 4.31 -10.16
N ASP A 202 5.57 5.38 -10.40
CA ASP A 202 4.83 6.08 -9.34
C ASP A 202 3.64 5.27 -8.82
N SER A 203 3.21 4.24 -9.58
CA SER A 203 2.27 3.24 -9.13
C SER A 203 2.97 2.21 -8.25
N ILE A 204 2.69 2.22 -6.94
CA ILE A 204 3.07 1.14 -6.04
C ILE A 204 2.01 0.05 -6.17
N ASN A 205 2.34 -0.99 -6.92
CA ASN A 205 1.47 -2.12 -7.18
C ASN A 205 1.53 -3.11 -6.02
N PHE A 206 0.41 -3.58 -5.53
CA PHE A 206 0.37 -4.60 -4.48
C PHE A 206 -0.83 -5.53 -4.65
N ILE A 207 -0.72 -6.74 -4.13
CA ILE A 207 -1.81 -7.69 -3.98
C ILE A 207 -2.26 -7.71 -2.52
N THR A 208 -1.31 -7.57 -1.61
CA THR A 208 -1.47 -7.62 -0.16
C THR A 208 -0.76 -6.43 0.47
N ALA A 209 -1.25 -6.00 1.62
CA ALA A 209 -0.65 -5.00 2.48
C ALA A 209 -0.75 -5.46 3.94
N HIS A 210 -0.34 -4.64 4.91
CA HIS A 210 -0.51 -4.96 6.34
C HIS A 210 -1.97 -5.07 6.73
N ASP A 211 -2.86 -4.34 6.06
CA ASP A 211 -4.31 -4.47 6.15
C ASP A 211 -4.83 -5.47 5.12
N GLY A 212 -5.81 -6.26 5.49
CA GLY A 212 -6.40 -7.28 4.65
C GLY A 212 -5.75 -8.67 4.82
N PHE A 213 -6.15 -9.60 3.98
CA PHE A 213 -5.61 -10.95 3.97
C PHE A 213 -4.15 -10.98 3.49
N THR A 214 -3.35 -11.88 4.09
CA THR A 214 -2.07 -12.31 3.51
C THR A 214 -2.30 -13.00 2.16
N LEU A 215 -1.27 -13.18 1.36
CA LEU A 215 -1.40 -13.84 0.06
C LEU A 215 -1.87 -15.31 0.19
N ASN A 216 -1.45 -15.99 1.26
CA ASN A 216 -1.97 -17.32 1.57
C ASN A 216 -3.47 -17.30 1.91
N ASP A 217 -3.89 -16.32 2.71
CA ASP A 217 -5.28 -16.23 3.16
C ASP A 217 -6.22 -15.83 2.03
N LEU A 218 -5.77 -15.05 1.05
CA LEU A 218 -6.52 -14.76 -0.18
C LEU A 218 -6.95 -16.00 -0.97
N VAL A 219 -6.20 -17.09 -0.87
CA VAL A 219 -6.50 -18.35 -1.58
C VAL A 219 -7.05 -19.42 -0.64
N CYS A 220 -7.18 -19.13 0.66
CA CYS A 220 -7.63 -20.09 1.66
C CYS A 220 -8.96 -19.71 2.32
N TYR A 221 -9.35 -18.43 2.29
CA TYR A 221 -10.53 -17.93 3.00
C TYR A 221 -11.45 -17.14 2.08
N ASN A 222 -12.76 -17.35 2.18
CA ASN A 222 -13.76 -16.50 1.55
C ASN A 222 -14.22 -15.38 2.48
N GLY A 223 -14.38 -15.67 3.76
CA GLY A 223 -14.79 -14.72 4.79
C GLY A 223 -13.65 -14.35 5.73
N LYS A 224 -13.77 -13.19 6.37
CA LYS A 224 -12.85 -12.78 7.45
C LYS A 224 -13.16 -13.52 8.74
N HIS A 225 -12.11 -13.77 9.53
CA HIS A 225 -12.15 -14.43 10.83
C HIS A 225 -11.43 -13.55 11.86
N ASN A 226 -12.07 -12.42 12.25
CA ASN A 226 -11.51 -11.40 13.14
C ASN A 226 -12.03 -11.51 14.58
N ASP A 227 -12.62 -12.66 14.96
CA ASP A 227 -13.24 -12.84 16.29
C ASP A 227 -12.27 -12.57 17.43
N GLU A 228 -11.00 -12.92 17.26
CA GLU A 228 -9.92 -12.69 18.24
C GLU A 228 -9.60 -11.20 18.48
N ASN A 229 -10.09 -10.30 17.60
CA ASN A 229 -9.93 -8.86 17.80
C ASN A 229 -10.92 -8.29 18.84
N GLY A 230 -11.93 -9.07 19.27
CA GLY A 230 -12.90 -8.65 20.29
C GLY A 230 -13.97 -7.66 19.79
N GLU A 231 -14.10 -7.48 18.48
CA GLU A 231 -15.05 -6.57 17.81
C GLU A 231 -16.22 -7.31 17.13
N GLU A 232 -16.51 -8.55 17.56
CA GLU A 232 -17.60 -9.38 17.02
C GLU A 232 -17.48 -9.60 15.48
N ASN A 233 -16.24 -9.68 14.97
CA ASN A 233 -15.94 -9.82 13.53
C ASN A 233 -16.52 -8.68 12.65
N ARG A 234 -16.74 -7.49 13.21
CA ARG A 234 -17.27 -6.32 12.48
C ARG A 234 -16.17 -5.49 11.82
N ASP A 235 -14.97 -5.52 12.36
CA ASP A 235 -13.79 -4.81 11.88
C ASP A 235 -13.22 -5.43 10.61
N GLY A 236 -12.36 -4.68 9.92
CA GLY A 236 -11.79 -5.08 8.64
C GLY A 236 -12.80 -5.08 7.48
N THR A 237 -12.33 -5.42 6.28
CA THR A 237 -13.18 -5.42 5.09
C THR A 237 -13.92 -6.75 4.87
N ASP A 238 -15.18 -6.68 4.43
CA ASP A 238 -15.94 -7.86 3.97
C ASP A 238 -15.61 -8.23 2.51
N ASN A 239 -15.14 -7.26 1.72
CA ASN A 239 -14.82 -7.47 0.31
C ASN A 239 -13.32 -7.73 0.10
N ASN A 240 -12.88 -8.95 0.31
CA ASN A 240 -11.48 -9.36 0.15
C ASN A 240 -11.10 -9.72 -1.29
N CYS A 241 -12.06 -9.90 -2.18
CA CYS A 241 -11.85 -10.49 -3.52
C CYS A 241 -11.06 -11.80 -3.47
N SER A 242 -11.25 -12.58 -2.41
CA SER A 242 -10.57 -13.87 -2.14
C SER A 242 -11.37 -15.05 -2.67
N TYR A 243 -10.75 -16.23 -2.75
CA TYR A 243 -11.43 -17.47 -3.07
C TYR A 243 -10.74 -18.67 -2.42
N ASN A 244 -11.48 -19.43 -1.61
CA ASN A 244 -10.95 -20.55 -0.81
C ASN A 244 -10.76 -21.87 -1.60
N HIS A 245 -11.14 -21.91 -2.87
CA HIS A 245 -11.08 -23.10 -3.74
C HIS A 245 -11.88 -24.31 -3.22
N GLY A 246 -12.99 -24.01 -2.55
CA GLY A 246 -13.94 -25.04 -2.07
C GLY A 246 -13.66 -25.57 -0.67
N PHE A 247 -12.69 -25.01 0.06
CA PHE A 247 -12.43 -25.38 1.45
C PHE A 247 -11.93 -24.15 2.25
N GLU A 248 -12.63 -23.80 3.31
CA GLU A 248 -12.28 -22.64 4.16
C GLU A 248 -11.13 -22.99 5.09
N GLY A 249 -10.07 -22.19 5.07
CA GLY A 249 -8.90 -22.36 5.92
C GLY A 249 -7.91 -23.45 5.47
N ALA A 250 -7.17 -23.99 6.43
CA ALA A 250 -6.14 -25.00 6.18
C ALA A 250 -6.78 -26.29 5.63
N CYS A 251 -6.15 -26.88 4.60
CA CYS A 251 -6.71 -28.03 3.89
C CYS A 251 -5.67 -29.13 3.71
N THR A 252 -6.09 -30.40 3.87
CA THR A 252 -5.25 -31.56 3.62
C THR A 252 -5.44 -32.18 2.23
N ASN A 253 -6.39 -31.65 1.44
CA ASN A 253 -6.62 -32.12 0.09
C ASN A 253 -5.54 -31.61 -0.86
N GLU A 254 -4.69 -32.51 -1.33
CA GLU A 254 -3.56 -32.15 -2.20
C GLU A 254 -3.97 -31.47 -3.51
N LYS A 255 -5.15 -31.72 -4.07
CA LYS A 255 -5.59 -31.08 -5.31
C LYS A 255 -5.90 -29.60 -5.05
N ILE A 256 -6.57 -29.29 -3.95
CA ILE A 256 -6.88 -27.94 -3.51
C ILE A 256 -5.57 -27.20 -3.19
N GLU A 257 -4.68 -27.83 -2.41
CA GLU A 257 -3.40 -27.20 -2.04
C GLU A 257 -2.51 -26.91 -3.26
N ARG A 258 -2.44 -27.82 -4.23
CA ARG A 258 -1.73 -27.56 -5.51
C ARG A 258 -2.33 -26.38 -6.27
N LEU A 259 -3.67 -26.24 -6.27
CA LEU A 259 -4.35 -25.12 -6.91
C LEU A 259 -4.06 -23.80 -6.18
N ARG A 260 -4.12 -23.77 -4.85
CA ARG A 260 -3.77 -22.61 -4.03
C ARG A 260 -2.34 -22.13 -4.29
N VAL A 261 -1.37 -23.05 -4.28
CA VAL A 261 0.04 -22.72 -4.60
C VAL A 261 0.18 -22.19 -6.04
N LYS A 262 -0.57 -22.73 -7.00
CA LYS A 262 -0.60 -22.22 -8.38
C LYS A 262 -1.11 -20.79 -8.40
N GLN A 263 -2.17 -20.47 -7.69
CA GLN A 263 -2.75 -19.12 -7.66
C GLN A 263 -1.82 -18.11 -6.96
N ILE A 264 -1.16 -18.50 -5.86
CA ILE A 264 -0.14 -17.67 -5.22
C ILE A 264 0.97 -17.31 -6.23
N LYS A 265 1.44 -18.29 -7.03
CA LYS A 265 2.43 -18.05 -8.08
C LYS A 265 1.90 -17.13 -9.19
N ASN A 266 0.63 -17.26 -9.56
CA ASN A 266 0.00 -16.36 -10.54
C ASN A 266 -0.05 -14.92 -10.02
N PHE A 267 -0.39 -14.70 -8.73
CA PHE A 267 -0.33 -13.39 -8.10
C PHE A 267 1.07 -12.79 -8.14
N PHE A 268 2.10 -13.56 -7.76
CA PHE A 268 3.49 -13.08 -7.85
C PHE A 268 3.92 -12.79 -9.29
N ALA A 269 3.50 -13.61 -10.26
CA ALA A 269 3.79 -13.37 -11.67
C ALA A 269 3.14 -12.05 -12.15
N CYS A 270 1.86 -11.83 -11.87
CA CYS A 270 1.20 -10.57 -12.18
C CYS A 270 1.93 -9.39 -11.53
N LEU A 271 2.26 -9.49 -10.24
CA LEU A 271 2.90 -8.39 -9.50
C LEU A 271 4.31 -8.07 -10.01
N LEU A 272 5.15 -9.07 -10.19
CA LEU A 272 6.56 -8.88 -10.51
C LEU A 272 6.84 -8.69 -11.99
N LEU A 273 5.91 -9.03 -12.89
CA LEU A 273 6.04 -8.81 -14.34
C LEU A 273 5.24 -7.59 -14.84
N ALA A 274 4.50 -6.92 -13.98
CA ALA A 274 3.81 -5.68 -14.34
C ALA A 274 4.75 -4.48 -14.42
N GLN A 275 4.34 -3.46 -15.17
CA GLN A 275 4.90 -2.11 -15.04
C GLN A 275 4.52 -1.52 -13.69
N GLY A 276 5.38 -0.67 -13.13
CA GLY A 276 5.18 -0.08 -11.80
C GLY A 276 6.15 -0.63 -10.76
N THR A 277 6.02 -0.18 -9.53
CA THR A 277 6.86 -0.60 -8.40
C THR A 277 6.14 -1.68 -7.60
N PRO A 278 6.62 -2.92 -7.57
CA PRO A 278 5.95 -4.00 -6.86
C PRO A 278 6.17 -3.91 -5.33
N MET A 279 5.13 -4.17 -4.57
CA MET A 279 5.14 -4.30 -3.11
C MET A 279 4.39 -5.57 -2.69
N PHE A 280 4.89 -6.30 -1.70
CA PHE A 280 4.20 -7.42 -1.05
C PHE A 280 4.55 -7.50 0.44
N VAL A 281 3.74 -8.21 1.20
CA VAL A 281 3.90 -8.36 2.65
C VAL A 281 5.00 -9.37 2.94
N ALA A 282 5.82 -9.08 3.94
CA ALA A 282 6.82 -10.04 4.44
C ALA A 282 6.16 -11.35 4.87
N GLY A 283 6.65 -12.46 4.32
CA GLY A 283 6.10 -13.79 4.56
C GLY A 283 5.15 -14.31 3.48
N ASP A 284 4.67 -13.47 2.57
CA ASP A 284 3.85 -13.94 1.43
C ASP A 284 4.62 -14.96 0.57
N GLU A 285 5.94 -14.76 0.43
CA GLU A 285 6.85 -15.61 -0.33
C GLU A 285 7.05 -17.03 0.28
N PHE A 286 6.59 -17.22 1.51
CA PHE A 286 6.58 -18.54 2.16
C PHE A 286 5.25 -18.91 2.84
N ARG A 287 4.16 -18.30 2.35
CA ARG A 287 2.79 -18.63 2.75
C ARG A 287 2.46 -18.29 4.21
N ARG A 288 2.93 -17.14 4.70
CA ARG A 288 2.47 -16.59 5.98
C ARG A 288 0.95 -16.51 6.01
N THR A 289 0.34 -16.89 7.12
CA THR A 289 -1.11 -16.82 7.34
C THR A 289 -1.41 -16.03 8.60
N GLN A 290 -2.52 -15.33 8.62
CA GLN A 290 -3.15 -14.74 9.79
C GLN A 290 -4.41 -15.52 10.19
N ASN A 291 -4.53 -16.79 9.70
CA ASN A 291 -5.67 -17.68 9.95
C ASN A 291 -7.02 -17.07 9.54
N GLY A 292 -7.02 -16.24 8.49
CA GLY A 292 -8.22 -15.55 8.01
C GLY A 292 -8.57 -14.27 8.78
N ASN A 293 -7.74 -13.83 9.73
CA ASN A 293 -7.85 -12.50 10.29
C ASN A 293 -7.30 -11.48 9.27
N ASN A 294 -8.17 -10.58 8.80
CA ASN A 294 -7.80 -9.57 7.81
C ASN A 294 -7.59 -8.16 8.40
N ASN A 295 -7.50 -8.06 9.73
CA ASN A 295 -7.30 -6.80 10.45
C ASN A 295 -6.53 -7.04 11.76
N ALA A 296 -5.34 -7.59 11.69
CA ALA A 296 -4.57 -8.06 12.84
C ALA A 296 -3.88 -6.93 13.66
N TYR A 297 -4.38 -5.70 13.61
CA TYR A 297 -3.78 -4.50 14.21
C TYR A 297 -3.56 -4.60 15.73
N CYS A 298 -4.42 -5.32 16.44
CA CYS A 298 -4.37 -5.47 17.89
C CYS A 298 -3.79 -6.84 18.34
N GLN A 299 -3.26 -7.65 17.41
CA GLN A 299 -2.74 -8.98 17.69
C GLN A 299 -1.22 -8.94 17.88
N ASP A 300 -0.75 -9.08 19.12
CA ASP A 300 0.68 -9.26 19.43
C ASP A 300 0.94 -10.72 19.81
N ASN A 301 0.67 -11.64 18.87
CA ASN A 301 0.75 -13.09 19.04
C ASN A 301 0.97 -13.79 17.69
N GLU A 302 0.81 -15.11 17.65
CA GLU A 302 1.04 -15.97 16.48
C GLU A 302 0.13 -15.63 15.29
N ILE A 303 -0.97 -14.90 15.47
CA ILE A 303 -1.81 -14.44 14.36
C ILE A 303 -1.04 -13.44 13.50
N SER A 304 -0.31 -12.49 14.10
CA SER A 304 0.40 -11.44 13.37
C SER A 304 1.90 -11.68 13.24
N TRP A 305 2.50 -12.50 14.12
CA TRP A 305 3.93 -12.79 14.04
C TRP A 305 4.31 -13.55 12.79
N VAL A 306 5.54 -13.34 12.32
CA VAL A 306 6.07 -14.05 11.16
C VAL A 306 6.69 -15.36 11.59
N ASP A 307 6.10 -16.49 11.21
CA ASP A 307 6.66 -17.82 11.42
C ASP A 307 7.72 -18.13 10.35
N TRP A 308 8.99 -17.92 10.68
CA TRP A 308 10.11 -18.17 9.79
C TRP A 308 10.34 -19.66 9.47
N THR A 309 9.73 -20.59 10.21
CA THR A 309 9.84 -22.03 9.90
C THR A 309 9.13 -22.39 8.60
N LEU A 310 8.19 -21.54 8.16
CA LEU A 310 7.48 -21.70 6.89
C LEU A 310 8.39 -21.50 5.67
N GLU A 311 9.54 -20.81 5.80
CA GLU A 311 10.49 -20.62 4.70
C GLU A 311 11.01 -21.99 4.18
N GLU A 312 11.48 -22.87 5.09
CA GLU A 312 11.95 -24.19 4.69
C GLU A 312 10.83 -25.07 4.19
N LYS A 313 9.66 -25.03 4.83
CA LYS A 313 8.46 -25.80 4.41
C LYS A 313 8.01 -25.41 3.00
N ASN A 314 8.13 -24.13 2.63
CA ASN A 314 7.67 -23.59 1.34
C ASN A 314 8.84 -23.16 0.43
N ARG A 315 10.03 -23.73 0.60
CA ARG A 315 11.25 -23.36 -0.14
C ARG A 315 11.09 -23.28 -1.67
N ASN A 316 10.17 -24.05 -2.24
CA ASN A 316 9.89 -24.00 -3.68
C ASN A 316 9.20 -22.69 -4.10
N LEU A 317 8.34 -22.13 -3.24
CA LEU A 317 7.72 -20.83 -3.48
C LEU A 317 8.75 -19.70 -3.27
N VAL A 318 9.54 -19.78 -2.22
CA VAL A 318 10.66 -18.85 -1.96
C VAL A 318 11.60 -18.79 -3.17
N ARG A 319 12.02 -19.96 -3.69
CA ARG A 319 12.84 -20.04 -4.90
C ARG A 319 12.15 -19.39 -6.10
N PHE A 320 10.87 -19.70 -6.31
CA PHE A 320 10.09 -19.12 -7.42
C PHE A 320 10.08 -17.58 -7.33
N THR A 321 9.80 -17.02 -6.17
CA THR A 321 9.79 -15.57 -5.95
C THR A 321 11.16 -14.95 -6.16
N LYS A 322 12.24 -15.56 -5.64
CA LYS A 322 13.62 -15.11 -5.85
C LYS A 322 14.00 -15.08 -7.34
N GLU A 323 13.70 -16.14 -8.09
CA GLU A 323 14.00 -16.20 -9.53
C GLU A 323 13.17 -15.19 -10.33
N LEU A 324 11.92 -14.96 -9.94
CA LEU A 324 11.06 -13.96 -10.60
C LEU A 324 11.56 -12.52 -10.35
N ILE A 325 12.01 -12.22 -9.14
CA ILE A 325 12.65 -10.92 -8.82
C ILE A 325 13.94 -10.75 -9.64
N LYS A 326 14.77 -11.78 -9.72
CA LYS A 326 15.99 -11.78 -10.54
C LYS A 326 15.68 -11.56 -12.01
N PHE A 327 14.66 -12.24 -12.53
CA PHE A 327 14.18 -12.08 -13.89
C PHE A 327 13.75 -10.64 -14.15
N ARG A 328 12.90 -10.05 -13.29
CA ARG A 328 12.51 -8.64 -13.38
C ARG A 328 13.72 -7.71 -13.43
N LYS A 329 14.68 -7.89 -12.50
CA LYS A 329 15.88 -7.04 -12.42
C LYS A 329 16.78 -7.15 -13.66
N SER A 330 16.82 -8.30 -14.33
CA SER A 330 17.63 -8.52 -15.55
C SER A 330 16.94 -8.06 -16.84
N HIS A 331 15.67 -7.64 -16.78
CA HIS A 331 14.90 -7.22 -17.94
C HIS A 331 14.33 -5.81 -17.76
N PRO A 332 15.01 -4.77 -18.27
CA PRO A 332 14.59 -3.37 -18.10
C PRO A 332 13.18 -3.04 -18.61
N ILE A 333 12.63 -3.90 -19.47
CA ILE A 333 11.26 -3.76 -19.99
C ILE A 333 10.20 -3.70 -18.87
N PHE A 334 10.45 -4.30 -17.69
CA PHE A 334 9.53 -4.26 -16.54
C PHE A 334 9.70 -3.03 -15.65
N SER A 335 10.62 -2.14 -15.99
CA SER A 335 10.92 -0.91 -15.24
C SER A 335 11.00 0.31 -16.16
N ARG A 336 10.05 0.41 -17.09
CA ARG A 336 10.01 1.51 -18.07
C ARG A 336 9.79 2.85 -17.39
N PHE A 337 10.41 3.88 -17.95
CA PHE A 337 10.19 5.27 -17.54
C PHE A 337 8.92 5.86 -18.15
N HIS A 338 8.50 5.37 -19.34
CA HIS A 338 7.34 5.84 -20.08
C HIS A 338 6.29 4.73 -20.20
N PHE A 339 5.03 5.11 -20.27
CA PHE A 339 3.95 4.19 -20.61
C PHE A 339 4.11 3.68 -22.04
N PHE A 340 3.55 2.52 -22.34
CA PHE A 340 3.50 2.00 -23.70
C PHE A 340 2.77 2.98 -24.61
N GLY A 341 3.33 3.26 -25.81
CA GLY A 341 2.80 4.22 -26.77
C GLY A 341 2.94 5.70 -26.39
N GLU A 342 3.67 6.04 -25.30
CA GLU A 342 3.83 7.45 -24.86
C GLU A 342 4.83 8.20 -25.74
N THR A 343 5.93 7.57 -26.18
CA THR A 343 7.00 8.26 -26.90
C THR A 343 6.69 8.41 -28.40
N GLU A 344 7.22 9.48 -29.04
CA GLU A 344 7.08 9.71 -30.48
C GLU A 344 7.72 8.60 -31.32
N ASN A 345 8.81 7.97 -30.85
CA ASN A 345 9.44 6.86 -31.51
C ASN A 345 8.54 5.61 -31.49
N GLU A 346 7.87 5.34 -30.39
CA GLU A 346 6.92 4.23 -30.25
C GLU A 346 5.70 4.45 -31.15
N LYS A 347 5.17 5.65 -31.20
CA LYS A 347 4.06 6.04 -32.08
C LYS A 347 4.40 5.86 -33.57
N LYS A 348 5.68 6.11 -33.96
CA LYS A 348 6.14 6.00 -35.36
C LYS A 348 6.52 4.57 -35.74
N ASN A 349 7.04 3.76 -34.82
CA ASN A 349 7.59 2.44 -35.10
C ASN A 349 6.58 1.29 -34.93
N GLY A 350 5.32 1.60 -34.59
CA GLY A 350 4.27 0.62 -34.44
C GLY A 350 3.98 0.23 -32.98
N VAL A 351 3.33 -0.91 -32.81
CA VAL A 351 2.80 -1.36 -31.53
C VAL A 351 3.92 -1.92 -30.65
N ASP A 352 4.16 -1.35 -29.47
CA ASP A 352 5.18 -1.76 -28.51
C ASP A 352 4.67 -2.74 -27.44
N LEU A 353 3.35 -2.97 -27.39
CA LEU A 353 2.70 -3.98 -26.55
C LEU A 353 1.52 -4.61 -27.30
N VAL A 354 1.51 -5.91 -27.45
CA VAL A 354 0.42 -6.68 -28.04
C VAL A 354 -0.03 -7.75 -27.06
N TRP A 355 -1.32 -7.86 -26.87
CA TRP A 355 -1.92 -8.93 -26.11
C TRP A 355 -2.40 -10.05 -27.04
N TYR A 356 -2.20 -11.29 -26.62
CA TYR A 356 -2.68 -12.46 -27.32
C TYR A 356 -3.56 -13.31 -26.42
N ASP A 357 -4.58 -13.88 -26.99
CA ASP A 357 -5.40 -14.93 -26.36
C ASP A 357 -4.60 -16.25 -26.26
N PHE A 358 -5.14 -17.23 -25.57
CA PHE A 358 -4.51 -18.55 -25.39
C PHE A 358 -4.27 -19.30 -26.71
N ASP A 359 -5.00 -18.96 -27.78
CA ASP A 359 -4.86 -19.49 -29.13
C ASP A 359 -3.90 -18.69 -30.04
N GLY A 360 -3.25 -17.65 -29.50
CA GLY A 360 -2.30 -16.78 -30.18
C GLY A 360 -2.94 -15.72 -31.09
N ARG A 361 -4.22 -15.45 -30.95
CA ARG A 361 -4.94 -14.37 -31.67
C ARG A 361 -5.02 -13.12 -30.81
N VAL A 362 -5.14 -11.98 -31.44
CA VAL A 362 -5.46 -10.73 -30.74
C VAL A 362 -6.88 -10.85 -30.16
N PRO A 363 -7.06 -10.59 -28.85
CA PRO A 363 -8.34 -10.78 -28.19
C PRO A 363 -9.42 -9.84 -28.75
N ASP A 364 -10.64 -10.30 -28.77
CA ASP A 364 -11.82 -9.44 -28.94
C ASP A 364 -12.21 -8.88 -27.56
N TRP A 365 -11.66 -7.71 -27.22
CA TRP A 365 -11.86 -7.05 -25.93
C TRP A 365 -13.32 -6.75 -25.57
N SER A 366 -14.25 -6.85 -26.52
CA SER A 366 -15.68 -6.70 -26.24
C SER A 366 -16.33 -7.94 -25.64
N LYS A 367 -15.62 -9.08 -25.64
CA LYS A 367 -16.12 -10.39 -25.24
C LYS A 367 -15.43 -10.99 -24.02
N ILE A 368 -14.42 -10.31 -23.46
CA ILE A 368 -13.57 -10.83 -22.37
C ILE A 368 -13.47 -9.87 -21.18
#